data_b246538149c35191922f849d5c75ffec
#
_entry.id   b246538149c35191922f849d5c75ffec
#
_cell.length_a   1.000
_cell.length_b   1.000
_cell.length_c   1.000
_cell.angle_alpha   90.00
_cell.angle_beta   90.00
_cell.angle_gamma   90.00
#
_symmetry.space_group_name_H-M   'P 1'
#
loop_
_entity.id
_entity.type
_entity.pdbx_description
1 polymer ?
#
loop_
_entity_poly.entity_id
_entity_poly.type
_entity_poly.pdbx_seq_one_letter_code
_entity_poly.pdbx_strand_id
1 'polypeptide(L)'
;MAVLFSKKVTKRFGGLNALSNIDLEVKEQSIHSVIGPNGAGKTTFFNCVTGFYIPEEGEIFLDGRNITGLSPDRVTHLGVSRTYQNIRLFKNMTAVENILVGMHPHLKSGLVGGILHDRRTMREESDAVAEARRLLRFCGLQGKGDLMSKNLPYGEQRRLEAARALANKPHLLLLDEPTAGMNPSETHEMMNFIRRLRDELGITILLIEHQMRVVMGISELITVLDFGEKIAEGTPAQIQKNPRVIEAYLGQGAASGLSSTMTSDATA
;
A
#
# COMPACT_ATOMS: atom_id res chain seq x y z
N MET A 1 4.55 -0.07 18.52
CA MET A 1 4.97 1.35 18.26
C MET A 1 4.36 1.79 16.94
N ALA A 2 4.39 3.10 16.63
CA ALA A 2 3.98 3.57 15.30
C ALA A 2 5.15 3.40 14.32
N VAL A 3 4.91 2.75 13.19
CA VAL A 3 5.88 2.66 12.08
C VAL A 3 5.83 3.91 11.21
N LEU A 4 4.63 4.41 10.92
CA LEU A 4 4.44 5.65 10.17
C LEU A 4 3.63 6.64 11.02
N PHE A 5 4.10 7.86 11.07
CA PHE A 5 3.39 8.97 11.71
C PHE A 5 3.46 10.22 10.83
N SER A 6 2.32 10.83 10.55
CA SER A 6 2.26 12.13 9.89
C SER A 6 1.66 13.18 10.82
N LYS A 7 2.23 14.39 10.79
CA LYS A 7 1.82 15.51 11.63
C LYS A 7 1.51 16.71 10.74
N LYS A 8 0.23 17.09 10.69
CA LYS A 8 -0.30 18.26 9.97
C LYS A 8 0.19 18.35 8.51
N VAL A 9 0.24 17.22 7.82
CA VAL A 9 0.72 17.18 6.44
C VAL A 9 -0.25 17.92 5.53
N THR A 10 0.25 18.95 4.86
CA THR A 10 -0.49 19.79 3.91
C THR A 10 0.18 19.76 2.54
N LYS A 11 -0.59 19.51 1.49
CA LYS A 11 -0.12 19.50 0.11
C LYS A 11 -1.03 20.34 -0.78
N ARG A 12 -0.42 21.28 -1.51
CA ARG A 12 -1.11 22.19 -2.41
C ARG A 12 -0.66 21.98 -3.86
N PHE A 13 -1.58 22.16 -4.79
CA PHE A 13 -1.30 22.23 -6.22
C PHE A 13 -1.92 23.52 -6.77
N GLY A 14 -1.12 24.57 -6.95
CA GLY A 14 -1.62 25.91 -7.24
C GLY A 14 -2.59 26.38 -6.14
N GLY A 15 -3.82 26.68 -6.51
CA GLY A 15 -4.87 27.11 -5.55
C GLY A 15 -5.64 25.96 -4.88
N LEU A 16 -5.36 24.70 -5.23
CA LEU A 16 -6.06 23.54 -4.68
C LEU A 16 -5.30 22.95 -3.48
N ASN A 17 -5.95 22.86 -2.32
CA ASN A 17 -5.46 22.08 -1.18
C ASN A 17 -5.85 20.61 -1.41
N ALA A 18 -4.89 19.79 -1.82
CA ALA A 18 -5.09 18.35 -2.01
C ALA A 18 -5.00 17.56 -0.70
N LEU A 19 -4.28 18.09 0.30
CA LEU A 19 -4.23 17.62 1.68
C LEU A 19 -4.20 18.84 2.61
N SER A 20 -4.93 18.79 3.71
CA SER A 20 -5.04 19.85 4.72
C SER A 20 -4.86 19.26 6.11
N ASN A 21 -3.71 19.51 6.74
CA ASN A 21 -3.41 19.13 8.12
C ASN A 21 -3.64 17.64 8.42
N ILE A 22 -3.16 16.73 7.60
CA ILE A 22 -3.36 15.29 7.80
C ILE A 22 -2.47 14.78 8.94
N ASP A 23 -3.11 14.35 10.02
CA ASP A 23 -2.52 13.56 11.10
C ASP A 23 -2.93 12.10 10.93
N LEU A 24 -1.95 11.20 10.80
CA LEU A 24 -2.20 9.77 10.64
C LEU A 24 -1.11 8.97 11.36
N GLU A 25 -1.52 7.93 12.07
CA GLU A 25 -0.62 7.01 12.75
C GLU A 25 -0.88 5.57 12.29
N VAL A 26 0.17 4.88 11.82
CA VAL A 26 0.10 3.46 11.44
C VAL A 26 0.88 2.66 12.46
N LYS A 27 0.20 1.75 13.14
CA LYS A 27 0.80 0.86 14.14
C LYS A 27 1.59 -0.25 13.46
N GLU A 28 2.65 -0.68 14.13
CA GLU A 28 3.46 -1.81 13.70
C GLU A 28 2.61 -3.07 13.54
N GLN A 29 2.91 -3.87 12.51
CA GLN A 29 2.25 -5.15 12.22
C GLN A 29 0.72 -5.03 12.15
N SER A 30 0.21 -3.94 11.59
CA SER A 30 -1.22 -3.71 11.38
C SER A 30 -1.56 -3.48 9.91
N ILE A 31 -2.83 -3.68 9.57
CA ILE A 31 -3.40 -3.27 8.29
C ILE A 31 -4.25 -2.02 8.53
N HIS A 32 -3.73 -0.87 8.10
CA HIS A 32 -4.41 0.41 8.19
C HIS A 32 -4.89 0.82 6.80
N SER A 33 -6.18 1.07 6.64
CA SER A 33 -6.73 1.54 5.36
C SER A 33 -6.98 3.04 5.36
N VAL A 34 -6.66 3.66 4.22
CA VAL A 34 -7.05 5.05 3.91
C VAL A 34 -8.11 5.00 2.82
N ILE A 35 -9.32 5.43 3.14
CA ILE A 35 -10.46 5.43 2.24
C ILE A 35 -11.01 6.84 2.02
N GLY A 36 -11.94 6.98 1.10
CA GLY A 36 -12.62 8.25 0.80
C GLY A 36 -13.04 8.32 -0.66
N PRO A 37 -13.88 9.29 -1.04
CA PRO A 37 -14.30 9.50 -2.41
C PRO A 37 -13.13 9.75 -3.38
N ASN A 38 -13.41 9.74 -4.69
CA ASN A 38 -12.43 10.14 -5.67
C ASN A 38 -12.06 11.62 -5.48
N GLY A 39 -10.77 11.93 -5.54
CA GLY A 39 -10.28 13.28 -5.26
C GLY A 39 -10.10 13.62 -3.77
N ALA A 40 -10.39 12.71 -2.83
CA ALA A 40 -10.23 12.95 -1.39
C ALA A 40 -8.78 13.13 -0.91
N GLY A 41 -7.76 12.94 -1.77
CA GLY A 41 -6.35 13.14 -1.41
C GLY A 41 -5.55 11.87 -1.10
N LYS A 42 -6.16 10.68 -1.14
CA LYS A 42 -5.52 9.39 -0.79
C LYS A 42 -4.18 9.16 -1.50
N THR A 43 -4.18 9.21 -2.82
CA THR A 43 -2.97 9.00 -3.64
C THR A 43 -1.96 10.13 -3.43
N THR A 44 -2.42 11.36 -3.16
CA THR A 44 -1.54 12.49 -2.82
C THR A 44 -0.81 12.22 -1.50
N PHE A 45 -1.52 11.68 -0.49
CA PHE A 45 -0.90 11.29 0.78
C PHE A 45 0.16 10.19 0.57
N PHE A 46 -0.15 9.14 -0.20
CA PHE A 46 0.83 8.10 -0.55
C PHE A 46 2.05 8.68 -1.26
N ASN A 47 1.85 9.64 -2.16
CA ASN A 47 2.96 10.31 -2.86
C ASN A 47 3.82 11.16 -1.90
N CYS A 48 3.23 11.78 -0.87
CA CYS A 48 4.00 12.47 0.18
C CYS A 48 4.80 11.47 1.02
N VAL A 49 4.21 10.35 1.45
CA VAL A 49 4.89 9.30 2.24
C VAL A 49 6.05 8.69 1.45
N THR A 50 5.89 8.49 0.15
CA THR A 50 6.92 7.86 -0.70
C THR A 50 7.91 8.84 -1.33
N GLY A 51 7.84 10.15 -0.97
CA GLY A 51 8.79 11.16 -1.43
C GLY A 51 8.60 11.64 -2.87
N PHE A 52 7.51 11.22 -3.56
CA PHE A 52 7.17 11.75 -4.88
C PHE A 52 6.66 13.20 -4.82
N TYR A 53 6.01 13.56 -3.72
CA TYR A 53 5.60 14.93 -3.43
C TYR A 53 6.18 15.39 -2.10
N ILE A 54 6.70 16.61 -2.07
CA ILE A 54 7.12 17.28 -0.85
C ILE A 54 5.90 18.05 -0.33
N PRO A 55 5.43 17.81 0.90
CA PRO A 55 4.38 18.62 1.49
C PRO A 55 4.88 20.04 1.75
N GLU A 56 4.01 21.04 1.65
CA GLU A 56 4.33 22.44 1.97
C GLU A 56 4.41 22.66 3.47
N GLU A 57 3.63 21.89 4.26
CA GLU A 57 3.60 22.00 5.71
C GLU A 57 3.47 20.60 6.33
N GLY A 58 3.93 20.49 7.57
CA GLY A 58 3.86 19.25 8.34
C GLY A 58 5.07 18.35 8.14
N GLU A 59 5.04 17.24 8.83
CA GLU A 59 6.16 16.29 8.89
C GLU A 59 5.67 14.85 8.79
N ILE A 60 6.51 13.98 8.22
CA ILE A 60 6.26 12.55 8.10
C ILE A 60 7.44 11.81 8.73
N PHE A 61 7.15 10.87 9.61
CA PHE A 61 8.14 10.07 10.31
C PHE A 61 7.94 8.60 10.01
N LEU A 62 9.03 7.89 9.75
CA LEU A 62 9.11 6.43 9.62
C LEU A 62 10.02 5.91 10.74
N ASP A 63 9.54 5.02 11.59
CA ASP A 63 10.27 4.46 12.75
C ASP A 63 10.94 5.57 13.59
N GLY A 64 10.22 6.68 13.80
CA GLY A 64 10.71 7.85 14.54
C GLY A 64 11.69 8.75 13.78
N ARG A 65 12.09 8.38 12.56
CA ARG A 65 12.98 9.19 11.70
C ARG A 65 12.15 10.07 10.78
N ASN A 66 12.45 11.37 10.73
CA ASN A 66 11.82 12.30 9.79
C ASN A 66 12.25 11.95 8.35
N ILE A 67 11.26 11.67 7.50
CA ILE A 67 11.42 11.34 6.07
C ILE A 67 10.85 12.42 5.15
N THR A 68 10.38 13.53 5.71
CA THR A 68 9.77 14.64 4.95
C THR A 68 10.74 15.18 3.92
N GLY A 69 10.32 15.20 2.66
CA GLY A 69 11.14 15.73 1.55
C GLY A 69 12.32 14.84 1.13
N LEU A 70 12.46 13.64 1.70
CA LEU A 70 13.43 12.68 1.17
C LEU A 70 12.98 12.20 -0.22
N SER A 71 13.97 11.94 -1.10
CA SER A 71 13.72 11.37 -2.43
C SER A 71 13.20 9.94 -2.33
N PRO A 72 12.44 9.44 -3.34
CA PRO A 72 11.83 8.10 -3.32
C PRO A 72 12.83 6.97 -3.12
N ASP A 73 14.03 7.08 -3.67
CA ASP A 73 15.12 6.12 -3.48
C ASP A 73 15.53 6.03 -2.01
N ARG A 74 15.70 7.17 -1.32
CA ARG A 74 16.04 7.21 0.10
C ARG A 74 14.92 6.63 0.97
N VAL A 75 13.67 6.95 0.67
CA VAL A 75 12.51 6.39 1.37
C VAL A 75 12.45 4.88 1.18
N THR A 76 12.73 4.38 -0.04
CA THR A 76 12.81 2.95 -0.34
C THR A 76 13.91 2.26 0.46
N HIS A 77 15.11 2.85 0.55
CA HIS A 77 16.22 2.31 1.37
C HIS A 77 15.91 2.27 2.88
N LEU A 78 14.98 3.11 3.34
CA LEU A 78 14.51 3.07 4.73
C LEU A 78 13.43 2.00 4.98
N GLY A 79 13.12 1.16 3.99
CA GLY A 79 12.19 0.04 4.15
C GLY A 79 10.74 0.38 3.85
N VAL A 80 10.47 1.39 3.03
CA VAL A 80 9.14 1.64 2.46
C VAL A 80 9.08 1.06 1.06
N SER A 81 8.08 0.24 0.78
CA SER A 81 7.77 -0.22 -0.58
C SER A 81 6.34 0.10 -0.95
N ARG A 82 6.07 0.22 -2.26
CA ARG A 82 4.74 0.53 -2.78
C ARG A 82 4.42 -0.30 -4.01
N THR A 83 3.19 -0.79 -4.11
CA THR A 83 2.56 -1.20 -5.36
C THR A 83 1.75 -0.04 -5.93
N TYR A 84 1.38 -0.11 -7.20
CA TYR A 84 0.68 0.97 -7.89
C TYR A 84 -0.68 0.47 -8.40
N GLN A 85 -1.64 1.37 -8.51
CA GLN A 85 -2.96 1.09 -9.09
C GLN A 85 -2.85 0.44 -10.47
N ASN A 86 -1.99 0.96 -11.34
CA ASN A 86 -1.63 0.32 -12.61
C ASN A 86 -0.37 -0.52 -12.40
N ILE A 87 -0.43 -1.80 -12.76
CA ILE A 87 0.69 -2.74 -12.64
C ILE A 87 1.93 -2.19 -13.36
N ARG A 88 3.02 -2.04 -12.63
CA ARG A 88 4.31 -1.53 -13.14
C ARG A 88 5.38 -2.61 -13.18
N LEU A 89 5.08 -3.74 -13.82
CA LEU A 89 6.06 -4.78 -14.07
C LEU A 89 6.89 -4.47 -15.33
N PHE A 90 8.12 -4.96 -15.33
CA PHE A 90 8.96 -4.99 -16.54
C PHE A 90 8.47 -6.13 -17.43
N LYS A 91 7.58 -5.80 -18.37
CA LYS A 91 6.80 -6.75 -19.18
C LYS A 91 7.62 -7.77 -19.95
N ASN A 92 8.83 -7.40 -20.38
CA ASN A 92 9.76 -8.23 -21.14
C ASN A 92 10.84 -8.90 -20.27
N MET A 93 10.67 -8.86 -18.95
CA MET A 93 11.47 -9.61 -17.97
C MET A 93 10.65 -10.77 -17.43
N THR A 94 11.33 -11.84 -17.03
CA THR A 94 10.74 -12.98 -16.32
C THR A 94 10.25 -12.57 -14.93
N ALA A 95 9.49 -13.45 -14.29
CA ALA A 95 9.03 -13.20 -12.92
C ALA A 95 10.20 -13.11 -11.92
N VAL A 96 11.24 -13.97 -12.07
CA VAL A 96 12.45 -13.90 -11.24
C VAL A 96 13.17 -12.58 -11.45
N GLU A 97 13.41 -12.16 -12.71
CA GLU A 97 14.10 -10.91 -13.02
C GLU A 97 13.38 -9.69 -12.46
N ASN A 98 12.04 -9.65 -12.52
CA ASN A 98 11.25 -8.59 -11.90
C ASN A 98 11.51 -8.48 -10.39
N ILE A 99 11.63 -9.61 -9.68
CA ILE A 99 11.92 -9.62 -8.24
C ILE A 99 13.36 -9.18 -7.98
N LEU A 100 14.33 -9.64 -8.79
CA LEU A 100 15.73 -9.25 -8.67
C LEU A 100 15.93 -7.74 -8.79
N VAL A 101 15.16 -7.06 -9.68
CA VAL A 101 15.14 -5.58 -9.74
C VAL A 101 14.72 -4.98 -8.41
N GLY A 102 13.73 -5.58 -7.71
CA GLY A 102 13.32 -5.14 -6.38
C GLY A 102 14.37 -5.31 -5.29
N MET A 103 15.36 -6.21 -5.48
CA MET A 103 16.47 -6.42 -4.55
C MET A 103 17.63 -5.43 -4.72
N HIS A 104 17.63 -4.66 -5.82
CA HIS A 104 18.75 -3.76 -6.15
C HIS A 104 19.24 -2.87 -5.00
N PRO A 105 18.36 -2.32 -4.11
CA PRO A 105 18.80 -1.52 -2.97
C PRO A 105 19.71 -2.27 -1.99
N HIS A 106 19.66 -3.60 -1.97
CA HIS A 106 20.41 -4.46 -1.04
C HIS A 106 21.62 -5.16 -1.66
N LEU A 107 21.75 -5.15 -3.00
CA LEU A 107 22.88 -5.76 -3.70
C LEU A 107 24.11 -4.86 -3.57
N LYS A 108 25.22 -5.45 -3.17
CA LYS A 108 26.51 -4.75 -2.95
C LYS A 108 27.45 -4.85 -4.14
N SER A 109 27.23 -5.82 -5.05
CA SER A 109 28.01 -5.98 -6.27
C SER A 109 27.77 -4.81 -7.21
N GLY A 110 28.76 -3.89 -7.28
CA GLY A 110 28.75 -2.80 -8.26
C GLY A 110 29.14 -3.29 -9.66
N LEU A 111 29.08 -2.38 -10.65
CA LEU A 111 29.45 -2.62 -12.05
C LEU A 111 30.80 -3.34 -12.22
N VAL A 112 31.77 -3.05 -11.37
CA VAL A 112 33.12 -3.64 -11.41
C VAL A 112 33.11 -5.13 -11.02
N GLY A 113 32.30 -5.50 -9.98
CA GLY A 113 32.16 -6.91 -9.56
C GLY A 113 31.45 -7.76 -10.62
N GLY A 114 30.42 -7.19 -11.28
CA GLY A 114 29.71 -7.84 -12.40
C GLY A 114 30.60 -8.12 -13.62
N ILE A 115 31.58 -7.25 -13.93
CA ILE A 115 32.50 -7.42 -15.04
C ILE A 115 33.56 -8.47 -14.70
N LEU A 116 34.03 -8.55 -13.45
CA LEU A 116 35.12 -9.45 -13.05
C LEU A 116 34.65 -10.88 -12.71
N HIS A 117 33.33 -11.15 -12.64
CA HIS A 117 32.75 -12.47 -12.31
C HIS A 117 33.43 -13.13 -11.08
N ASP A 118 33.68 -12.28 -10.07
CA ASP A 118 34.33 -12.73 -8.84
C ASP A 118 33.39 -13.73 -8.10
N ARG A 119 34.01 -14.67 -7.36
CA ARG A 119 33.31 -15.71 -6.59
C ARG A 119 32.29 -15.11 -5.57
N ARG A 120 32.53 -13.91 -5.09
CA ARG A 120 31.64 -13.21 -4.17
C ARG A 120 30.37 -12.73 -4.90
N THR A 121 30.54 -12.14 -6.08
CA THR A 121 29.41 -11.70 -6.94
C THR A 121 28.56 -12.88 -7.37
N MET A 122 29.20 -14.01 -7.80
CA MET A 122 28.46 -15.22 -8.17
C MET A 122 27.63 -15.80 -7.02
N ARG A 123 28.14 -15.76 -5.78
CA ARG A 123 27.35 -16.17 -4.59
C ARG A 123 26.20 -15.23 -4.32
N GLU A 124 26.44 -13.92 -4.34
CA GLU A 124 25.40 -12.91 -4.15
C GLU A 124 24.26 -13.05 -5.18
N GLU A 125 24.60 -13.30 -6.45
CA GLU A 125 23.62 -13.57 -7.52
C GLU A 125 22.83 -14.86 -7.26
N SER A 126 23.53 -15.95 -6.89
CA SER A 126 22.89 -17.22 -6.56
C SER A 126 21.92 -17.08 -5.38
N ASP A 127 22.34 -16.38 -4.32
CA ASP A 127 21.52 -16.12 -3.13
C ASP A 127 20.31 -15.23 -3.48
N ALA A 128 20.50 -14.22 -4.33
CA ALA A 128 19.42 -13.36 -4.80
C ALA A 128 18.38 -14.15 -5.63
N VAL A 129 18.82 -15.04 -6.53
CA VAL A 129 17.92 -15.90 -7.30
C VAL A 129 17.17 -16.88 -6.38
N ALA A 130 17.86 -17.47 -5.39
CA ALA A 130 17.21 -18.35 -4.42
C ALA A 130 16.15 -17.62 -3.61
N GLU A 131 16.43 -16.41 -3.16
CA GLU A 131 15.47 -15.55 -2.45
C GLU A 131 14.32 -15.12 -3.36
N ALA A 132 14.57 -14.74 -4.62
CA ALA A 132 13.52 -14.44 -5.58
C ALA A 132 12.55 -15.62 -5.77
N ARG A 133 13.08 -16.85 -5.88
CA ARG A 133 12.28 -18.06 -5.97
C ARG A 133 11.50 -18.35 -4.68
N ARG A 134 12.05 -18.00 -3.50
CA ARG A 134 11.35 -18.08 -2.21
C ARG A 134 10.16 -17.12 -2.18
N LEU A 135 10.34 -15.87 -2.60
CA LEU A 135 9.26 -14.89 -2.69
C LEU A 135 8.19 -15.30 -3.69
N LEU A 136 8.55 -15.87 -4.83
CA LEU A 136 7.57 -16.42 -5.78
C LEU A 136 6.72 -17.52 -5.14
N ARG A 137 7.33 -18.45 -4.40
CA ARG A 137 6.56 -19.49 -3.67
C ARG A 137 5.62 -18.88 -2.64
N PHE A 138 6.11 -17.91 -1.86
CA PHE A 138 5.28 -17.22 -0.88
C PHE A 138 4.06 -16.54 -1.52
N CYS A 139 4.24 -15.92 -2.70
CA CYS A 139 3.18 -15.25 -3.45
C CYS A 139 2.30 -16.21 -4.27
N GLY A 140 2.48 -17.54 -4.16
CA GLY A 140 1.70 -18.52 -4.91
C GLY A 140 2.04 -18.58 -6.41
N LEU A 141 3.27 -18.19 -6.78
CA LEU A 141 3.78 -18.17 -8.16
C LEU A 141 4.90 -19.23 -8.37
N GLN A 142 4.88 -20.30 -7.59
CA GLN A 142 5.85 -21.39 -7.76
C GLN A 142 5.78 -21.99 -9.16
N GLY A 143 6.94 -22.31 -9.74
CA GLY A 143 7.04 -22.86 -11.11
C GLY A 143 6.89 -21.82 -12.23
N LYS A 144 6.61 -20.54 -11.91
CA LYS A 144 6.40 -19.47 -12.90
C LYS A 144 7.58 -18.50 -13.01
N GLY A 145 8.70 -18.81 -12.36
CA GLY A 145 9.87 -17.92 -12.28
C GLY A 145 10.44 -17.51 -13.62
N ASP A 146 10.46 -18.43 -14.57
CA ASP A 146 11.06 -18.23 -15.90
C ASP A 146 10.05 -17.72 -16.94
N LEU A 147 8.76 -17.53 -16.56
CA LEU A 147 7.75 -16.94 -17.43
C LEU A 147 7.92 -15.44 -17.52
N MET A 148 7.77 -14.89 -18.73
CA MET A 148 7.68 -13.44 -18.93
C MET A 148 6.49 -12.88 -18.16
N SER A 149 6.69 -11.77 -17.44
CA SER A 149 5.65 -11.18 -16.59
C SER A 149 4.36 -10.80 -17.34
N LYS A 150 4.48 -10.41 -18.62
CA LYS A 150 3.32 -10.12 -19.49
C LYS A 150 2.45 -11.33 -19.80
N ASN A 151 2.97 -12.54 -19.66
CA ASN A 151 2.26 -13.80 -19.97
C ASN A 151 1.54 -14.35 -18.74
N LEU A 152 1.68 -13.74 -17.57
CA LEU A 152 0.95 -14.11 -16.37
C LEU A 152 -0.48 -13.56 -16.42
N PRO A 153 -1.50 -14.28 -15.90
CA PRO A 153 -2.82 -13.74 -15.64
C PRO A 153 -2.77 -12.49 -14.75
N TYR A 154 -3.80 -11.62 -14.87
CA TYR A 154 -3.80 -10.32 -14.18
C TYR A 154 -3.59 -10.44 -12.66
N GLY A 155 -4.32 -11.32 -11.97
CA GLY A 155 -4.16 -11.54 -10.53
C GLY A 155 -2.76 -12.03 -10.15
N GLU A 156 -2.08 -12.79 -11.03
CA GLU A 156 -0.71 -13.24 -10.81
C GLU A 156 0.31 -12.11 -11.06
N GLN A 157 0.04 -11.23 -12.02
CA GLN A 157 0.86 -10.03 -12.20
C GLN A 157 0.79 -9.13 -10.95
N ARG A 158 -0.37 -8.96 -10.33
CA ARG A 158 -0.51 -8.25 -9.05
C ARG A 158 0.29 -8.91 -7.93
N ARG A 159 0.25 -10.24 -7.81
CA ARG A 159 1.05 -10.97 -6.83
C ARG A 159 2.55 -10.86 -7.12
N LEU A 160 2.95 -10.82 -8.38
CA LEU A 160 4.35 -10.60 -8.77
C LEU A 160 4.81 -9.16 -8.44
N GLU A 161 3.94 -8.15 -8.64
CA GLU A 161 4.26 -6.78 -8.23
C GLU A 161 4.47 -6.67 -6.72
N ALA A 162 3.63 -7.35 -5.93
CA ALA A 162 3.82 -7.44 -4.48
C ALA A 162 5.13 -8.19 -4.14
N ALA A 163 5.43 -9.31 -4.81
CA ALA A 163 6.69 -10.04 -4.62
C ALA A 163 7.92 -9.17 -4.89
N ARG A 164 7.87 -8.33 -5.93
CA ARG A 164 8.93 -7.36 -6.21
C ARG A 164 9.05 -6.31 -5.10
N ALA A 165 7.94 -5.82 -4.56
CA ALA A 165 7.93 -4.87 -3.46
C ALA A 165 8.51 -5.51 -2.17
N LEU A 166 8.21 -6.79 -1.91
CA LEU A 166 8.74 -7.57 -0.79
C LEU A 166 10.25 -7.81 -0.89
N ALA A 167 10.81 -7.84 -2.09
CA ALA A 167 12.24 -8.03 -2.33
C ALA A 167 13.11 -6.94 -1.68
N ASN A 168 12.54 -5.76 -1.44
CA ASN A 168 13.15 -4.68 -0.67
C ASN A 168 13.11 -4.92 0.85
N LYS A 169 12.54 -6.03 1.34
CA LYS A 169 12.36 -6.34 2.78
C LYS A 169 11.71 -5.16 3.55
N PRO A 170 10.55 -4.68 3.13
CA PRO A 170 9.97 -3.46 3.69
C PRO A 170 9.46 -3.67 5.13
N HIS A 171 9.59 -2.63 5.96
CA HIS A 171 8.88 -2.52 7.23
C HIS A 171 7.45 -2.02 7.01
N LEU A 172 7.28 -1.16 5.99
CA LEU A 172 6.00 -0.58 5.58
C LEU A 172 5.75 -0.84 4.10
N LEU A 173 4.64 -1.50 3.80
CA LEU A 173 4.17 -1.75 2.43
C LEU A 173 2.91 -0.94 2.15
N LEU A 174 2.98 -0.06 1.16
CA LEU A 174 1.84 0.70 0.66
C LEU A 174 1.19 -0.06 -0.49
N LEU A 175 -0.08 -0.40 -0.36
CA LEU A 175 -0.87 -1.07 -1.39
C LEU A 175 -1.92 -0.09 -1.95
N ASP A 176 -1.85 0.18 -3.24
CA ASP A 176 -2.73 1.13 -3.93
C ASP A 176 -3.75 0.36 -4.79
N GLU A 177 -4.97 0.20 -4.28
CA GLU A 177 -6.08 -0.54 -4.88
C GLU A 177 -5.69 -1.95 -5.38
N PRO A 178 -5.15 -2.82 -4.50
CA PRO A 178 -4.63 -4.12 -4.90
C PRO A 178 -5.69 -5.06 -5.47
N THR A 179 -6.97 -4.84 -5.19
CA THR A 179 -8.08 -5.69 -5.66
C THR A 179 -8.81 -5.13 -6.89
N ALA A 180 -8.34 -3.99 -7.44
CA ALA A 180 -8.95 -3.38 -8.61
C ALA A 180 -8.98 -4.34 -9.82
N GLY A 181 -10.15 -4.51 -10.43
CA GLY A 181 -10.34 -5.37 -11.60
C GLY A 181 -10.39 -6.88 -11.32
N MET A 182 -10.39 -7.29 -10.04
CA MET A 182 -10.49 -8.69 -9.63
C MET A 182 -11.95 -9.16 -9.48
N ASN A 183 -12.19 -10.40 -9.81
CA ASN A 183 -13.45 -11.05 -9.50
C ASN A 183 -13.56 -11.36 -7.98
N PRO A 184 -14.75 -11.77 -7.46
CA PRO A 184 -14.93 -12.02 -6.02
C PRO A 184 -13.99 -13.08 -5.42
N SER A 185 -13.66 -14.14 -6.19
CA SER A 185 -12.73 -15.19 -5.74
C SER A 185 -11.31 -14.66 -5.64
N GLU A 186 -10.83 -13.97 -6.68
CA GLU A 186 -9.51 -13.34 -6.72
C GLU A 186 -9.37 -12.28 -5.61
N THR A 187 -10.42 -11.48 -5.37
CA THR A 187 -10.48 -10.52 -4.27
C THR A 187 -10.28 -11.21 -2.93
N HIS A 188 -10.98 -12.32 -2.69
CA HIS A 188 -10.84 -13.09 -1.45
C HIS A 188 -9.42 -13.65 -1.27
N GLU A 189 -8.84 -14.21 -2.34
CA GLU A 189 -7.45 -14.67 -2.34
C GLU A 189 -6.46 -13.53 -2.02
N MET A 190 -6.68 -12.35 -2.62
CA MET A 190 -5.85 -11.17 -2.35
C MET A 190 -5.98 -10.69 -0.90
N MET A 191 -7.19 -10.68 -0.33
CA MET A 191 -7.40 -10.36 1.08
C MET A 191 -6.62 -11.33 2.00
N ASN A 192 -6.66 -12.62 1.71
CA ASN A 192 -5.91 -13.63 2.48
C ASN A 192 -4.40 -13.45 2.29
N PHE A 193 -3.96 -13.12 1.08
CA PHE A 193 -2.56 -12.80 0.81
C PHE A 193 -2.08 -11.59 1.61
N ILE A 194 -2.87 -10.50 1.66
CA ILE A 194 -2.53 -9.30 2.44
C ILE A 194 -2.43 -9.61 3.94
N ARG A 195 -3.35 -10.43 4.48
CA ARG A 195 -3.25 -10.88 5.88
C ARG A 195 -1.96 -11.67 6.13
N ARG A 196 -1.60 -12.60 5.22
CA ARG A 196 -0.36 -13.37 5.33
C ARG A 196 0.90 -12.50 5.31
N LEU A 197 0.91 -11.39 4.56
CA LEU A 197 2.02 -10.42 4.58
C LEU A 197 2.23 -9.86 5.98
N ARG A 198 1.15 -9.53 6.69
CA ARG A 198 1.21 -9.07 8.07
C ARG A 198 1.58 -10.21 9.03
N ASP A 199 0.87 -11.33 8.96
CA ASP A 199 0.92 -12.39 9.97
C ASP A 199 2.20 -13.24 9.88
N GLU A 200 2.65 -13.57 8.65
CA GLU A 200 3.81 -14.46 8.44
C GLU A 200 5.12 -13.67 8.25
N LEU A 201 5.07 -12.44 7.72
CA LEU A 201 6.27 -11.64 7.45
C LEU A 201 6.42 -10.44 8.39
N GLY A 202 5.42 -10.16 9.26
CA GLY A 202 5.45 -9.05 10.20
C GLY A 202 5.41 -7.66 9.55
N ILE A 203 4.96 -7.57 8.30
CA ILE A 203 4.95 -6.31 7.53
C ILE A 203 3.76 -5.44 7.95
N THR A 204 4.03 -4.17 8.21
CA THR A 204 2.98 -3.16 8.38
C THR A 204 2.42 -2.77 7.02
N ILE A 205 1.11 -2.68 6.90
CA ILE A 205 0.44 -2.40 5.62
C ILE A 205 -0.39 -1.12 5.73
N LEU A 206 -0.14 -0.21 4.81
CA LEU A 206 -1.00 0.95 4.56
C LEU A 206 -1.69 0.75 3.22
N LEU A 207 -3.03 0.69 3.24
CA LEU A 207 -3.86 0.27 2.12
C LEU A 207 -4.75 1.41 1.63
N ILE A 208 -4.73 1.72 0.35
CA ILE A 208 -5.83 2.46 -0.31
C ILE A 208 -6.74 1.46 -0.97
N GLU A 209 -8.02 1.51 -0.66
CA GLU A 209 -9.06 0.70 -1.28
C GLU A 209 -10.39 1.45 -1.33
N HIS A 210 -11.21 1.13 -2.32
CA HIS A 210 -12.55 1.67 -2.48
C HIS A 210 -13.64 0.59 -2.33
N GLN A 211 -13.27 -0.70 -2.35
CA GLN A 211 -14.19 -1.79 -2.11
C GLN A 211 -14.40 -1.97 -0.60
N MET A 212 -15.55 -1.50 -0.08
CA MET A 212 -15.87 -1.57 1.34
C MET A 212 -15.77 -2.99 1.92
N ARG A 213 -16.12 -4.02 1.14
CA ARG A 213 -15.99 -5.43 1.56
C ARG A 213 -14.54 -5.78 1.91
N VAL A 214 -13.58 -5.32 1.13
CA VAL A 214 -12.15 -5.54 1.37
C VAL A 214 -11.72 -4.77 2.61
N VAL A 215 -11.99 -3.46 2.63
CA VAL A 215 -11.62 -2.57 3.73
C VAL A 215 -12.14 -3.10 5.07
N MET A 216 -13.44 -3.39 5.16
CA MET A 216 -14.07 -3.88 6.39
C MET A 216 -13.59 -5.27 6.78
N GLY A 217 -13.15 -6.08 5.78
CA GLY A 217 -12.74 -7.46 6.00
C GLY A 217 -11.32 -7.63 6.52
N ILE A 218 -10.39 -6.71 6.22
CA ILE A 218 -8.96 -6.91 6.57
C ILE A 218 -8.36 -5.80 7.41
N SER A 219 -8.98 -4.61 7.51
CA SER A 219 -8.41 -3.48 8.23
C SER A 219 -8.65 -3.58 9.73
N GLU A 220 -7.67 -3.19 10.50
CA GLU A 220 -7.78 -3.01 11.96
C GLU A 220 -8.19 -1.57 12.28
N LEU A 221 -7.65 -0.62 11.51
CA LEU A 221 -7.96 0.79 11.62
C LEU A 221 -8.21 1.36 10.21
N ILE A 222 -9.14 2.30 10.11
CA ILE A 222 -9.52 2.96 8.87
C ILE A 222 -9.49 4.46 9.11
N THR A 223 -8.75 5.18 8.28
CA THR A 223 -8.79 6.64 8.17
C THR A 223 -9.61 7.02 6.94
N VAL A 224 -10.56 7.91 7.11
CA VAL A 224 -11.41 8.42 6.02
C VAL A 224 -11.00 9.83 5.68
N LEU A 225 -10.65 10.02 4.40
CA LEU A 225 -10.36 11.33 3.84
C LEU A 225 -11.53 11.82 2.99
N ASP A 226 -11.80 13.12 3.04
CA ASP A 226 -12.71 13.81 2.14
C ASP A 226 -12.19 15.23 1.88
N PHE A 227 -12.18 15.67 0.62
CA PHE A 227 -11.63 16.96 0.18
C PHE A 227 -10.28 17.35 0.81
N GLY A 228 -9.39 16.36 0.99
CA GLY A 228 -8.05 16.57 1.56
C GLY A 228 -8.00 16.64 3.08
N GLU A 229 -9.10 16.41 3.78
CA GLU A 229 -9.19 16.43 5.24
C GLU A 229 -9.49 15.04 5.82
N LYS A 230 -9.00 14.76 7.02
CA LYS A 230 -9.39 13.57 7.78
C LYS A 230 -10.75 13.81 8.46
N ILE A 231 -11.80 13.15 7.95
CA ILE A 231 -13.15 13.31 8.49
C ILE A 231 -13.50 12.29 9.58
N ALA A 232 -12.85 11.13 9.57
CA ALA A 232 -13.05 10.09 10.59
C ALA A 232 -11.83 9.17 10.68
N GLU A 233 -11.68 8.51 11.84
CA GLU A 233 -10.74 7.40 12.06
C GLU A 233 -11.35 6.44 13.09
N GLY A 234 -11.23 5.14 12.85
CA GLY A 234 -11.77 4.14 13.76
C GLY A 234 -11.69 2.72 13.21
N THR A 235 -12.18 1.78 14.00
CA THR A 235 -12.35 0.38 13.58
C THR A 235 -13.40 0.27 12.46
N PRO A 236 -13.40 -0.83 11.68
CA PRO A 236 -14.43 -1.06 10.65
C PRO A 236 -15.87 -0.84 11.16
N ALA A 237 -16.18 -1.35 12.36
CA ALA A 237 -17.52 -1.22 12.95
C ALA A 237 -17.89 0.25 13.31
N GLN A 238 -16.90 1.06 13.69
CA GLN A 238 -17.11 2.48 13.98
C GLN A 238 -17.31 3.28 12.70
N ILE A 239 -16.47 3.02 11.69
CA ILE A 239 -16.53 3.72 10.40
C ILE A 239 -17.83 3.43 9.67
N GLN A 240 -18.31 2.18 9.68
CA GLN A 240 -19.56 1.78 9.03
C GLN A 240 -20.78 2.55 9.57
N LYS A 241 -20.76 2.97 10.84
CA LYS A 241 -21.86 3.68 11.51
C LYS A 241 -21.65 5.19 11.60
N ASN A 242 -20.54 5.71 11.07
CA ASN A 242 -20.21 7.12 11.21
C ASN A 242 -21.04 7.98 10.23
N PRO A 243 -21.88 8.90 10.70
CA PRO A 243 -22.74 9.71 9.83
C PRO A 243 -21.97 10.56 8.82
N ARG A 244 -20.83 11.14 9.21
CA ARG A 244 -19.97 11.93 8.30
C ARG A 244 -19.39 11.09 7.16
N VAL A 245 -19.06 9.82 7.44
CA VAL A 245 -18.57 8.89 6.43
C VAL A 245 -19.69 8.51 5.47
N ILE A 246 -20.87 8.19 6.00
CA ILE A 246 -22.06 7.87 5.18
C ILE A 246 -22.39 9.06 4.25
N GLU A 247 -22.38 10.27 4.78
CA GLU A 247 -22.65 11.49 4.01
C GLU A 247 -21.61 11.72 2.91
N ALA A 248 -20.31 11.52 3.18
CA ALA A 248 -19.24 11.69 2.20
C ALA A 248 -19.36 10.73 1.00
N TYR A 249 -19.91 9.52 1.21
CA TYR A 249 -20.09 8.54 0.14
C TYR A 249 -21.43 8.61 -0.58
N LEU A 250 -22.51 9.01 0.09
CA LEU A 250 -23.88 9.06 -0.45
C LEU A 250 -24.31 10.46 -0.89
N GLY A 251 -23.53 11.49 -0.55
CA GLY A 251 -23.85 12.90 -0.76
C GLY A 251 -24.68 13.50 0.39
N GLN A 252 -24.68 14.85 0.45
CA GLN A 252 -25.38 15.59 1.51
C GLN A 252 -26.88 15.25 1.52
N GLY A 253 -27.40 14.90 2.69
CA GLY A 253 -28.83 14.61 2.93
C GLY A 253 -29.17 13.12 3.05
N ALA A 254 -28.31 12.18 2.64
CA ALA A 254 -28.60 10.75 2.78
C ALA A 254 -28.53 10.26 4.25
N ALA A 255 -27.71 10.89 5.08
CA ALA A 255 -27.59 10.56 6.50
C ALA A 255 -28.84 10.95 7.33
N SER A 256 -29.55 12.01 6.92
CA SER A 256 -30.78 12.46 7.58
C SER A 256 -32.00 11.58 7.26
N GLY A 257 -31.99 10.88 6.12
CA GLY A 257 -33.06 9.94 5.74
C GLY A 257 -33.05 8.62 6.52
N LEU A 258 -31.87 8.17 6.94
CA LEU A 258 -31.70 6.91 7.69
C LEU A 258 -32.11 7.03 9.16
N SER A 259 -32.04 8.22 9.76
CA SER A 259 -32.50 8.46 11.14
C SER A 259 -34.01 8.56 11.26
N SER A 260 -34.74 8.92 10.20
CA SER A 260 -36.19 9.03 10.21
C SER A 260 -36.95 7.72 10.01
N THR A 261 -36.29 6.71 9.41
CA THR A 261 -36.90 5.37 9.20
C THR A 261 -36.77 4.45 10.42
N MET A 262 -35.80 4.68 11.31
CA MET A 262 -35.65 3.85 12.53
C MET A 262 -36.56 4.27 13.70
N THR A 263 -37.21 5.42 13.62
CA THR A 263 -38.15 5.91 14.68
C THR A 263 -39.61 5.61 14.38
N SER A 264 -40.01 5.13 13.21
CA SER A 264 -41.38 4.83 12.84
C SER A 264 -41.83 3.38 13.10
N ASP A 265 -40.92 2.44 13.37
CA ASP A 265 -41.26 1.04 13.64
C ASP A 265 -41.27 0.65 15.13
N ALA A 266 -41.20 1.63 16.05
CA ALA A 266 -41.26 1.41 17.49
C ALA A 266 -42.60 1.75 18.12
N THR A 267 -43.63 2.07 17.30
CA THR A 267 -45.02 2.31 17.77
C THR A 267 -46.01 1.76 16.76
N ALA A 268 -46.18 0.47 16.72
CA ALA A 268 -47.37 -0.22 16.22
C ALA A 268 -47.48 -1.59 16.90
#